data_41ec893d1bfcf0cb2587a808c531d42b
#
_entry.id   41ec893d1bfcf0cb2587a808c531d42b
#
_cell.length_a   1.000
_cell.length_b   1.000
_cell.length_c   1.000
_cell.angle_alpha   90.00
_cell.angle_beta   90.00
_cell.angle_gamma   90.00
#
_symmetry.space_group_name_H-M   'P 1'
#
loop_
_entity.id
_entity.type
_entity.pdbx_description
1 polymer ?
#
loop_
_entity_poly.entity_id
_entity_poly.type
_entity_poly.pdbx_seq_one_letter_code
_entity_poly.pdbx_strand_id
1 'polypeptide(L)'
;IEKLEKKVKKEVIYSKLDGTVAKVGDPATTASDGSDFMTIKSKEGFYVKGTVSELMLDQIKEGTILNCSGQSGDFEAEVVDVSEYPVSGDNYSGNGNPNVSYYSYTATIPDKSVKVSDDDYWLTITLQSDTQSKGIVLDRAFVRSENGNSYVYKDDNGVLKKQKLIVG
;
A
#
# COMPACT_ATOMS: atom_id res chain seq x y z
N ILE A 1 -8.60 19.27 35.06
CA ILE A 1 -8.75 20.22 33.94
C ILE A 1 -7.39 20.83 33.61
N GLU A 2 -6.67 21.47 34.52
CA GLU A 2 -5.35 22.11 34.31
C GLU A 2 -4.27 21.17 33.75
N LYS A 3 -4.30 19.86 34.11
CA LYS A 3 -3.38 18.83 33.59
C LYS A 3 -3.69 18.44 32.15
N LEU A 4 -4.95 18.49 31.74
CA LEU A 4 -5.41 18.24 30.38
C LEU A 4 -5.12 19.44 29.46
N GLU A 5 -5.33 20.65 29.94
CA GLU A 5 -5.00 21.88 29.21
C GLU A 5 -3.49 22.02 28.95
N LYS A 6 -2.63 21.57 29.90
CA LYS A 6 -1.18 21.54 29.68
C LYS A 6 -0.74 20.47 28.67
N LYS A 7 -1.49 19.37 28.53
CA LYS A 7 -1.23 18.33 27.53
C LYS A 7 -1.60 18.80 26.12
N VAL A 8 -2.77 19.43 25.99
CA VAL A 8 -3.26 19.96 24.71
C VAL A 8 -2.39 21.10 24.18
N LYS A 9 -1.82 21.94 25.05
CA LYS A 9 -0.91 23.03 24.65
C LYS A 9 0.45 22.59 24.12
N LYS A 10 0.79 21.30 24.20
CA LYS A 10 2.12 20.78 23.76
C LYS A 10 2.09 19.93 22.51
N GLU A 11 0.92 19.58 21.98
CA GLU A 11 0.83 18.78 20.77
C GLU A 11 0.78 19.71 19.56
N VAL A 12 1.94 19.94 18.98
CA VAL A 12 2.06 20.61 17.68
C VAL A 12 2.15 19.51 16.63
N ILE A 13 1.19 19.50 15.72
CA ILE A 13 1.19 18.60 14.58
C ILE A 13 1.86 19.30 13.42
N TYR A 14 2.89 18.70 12.89
CA TYR A 14 3.58 19.19 11.70
C TYR A 14 3.10 18.44 10.45
N SER A 15 2.94 19.17 9.35
CA SER A 15 2.78 18.52 8.04
C SER A 15 4.08 17.81 7.65
N LYS A 16 3.99 16.58 7.18
CA LYS A 16 5.11 15.87 6.55
C LYS A 16 5.26 16.25 5.07
N LEU A 17 4.31 17.01 4.52
CA LEU A 17 4.26 17.42 3.12
C LEU A 17 4.49 18.92 3.01
N ASP A 18 5.36 19.32 2.08
CA ASP A 18 5.51 20.70 1.67
C ASP A 18 4.33 21.09 0.76
N GLY A 19 3.58 22.10 1.17
CA GLY A 19 2.36 22.41 0.46
C GLY A 19 1.70 23.71 0.86
N THR A 20 0.55 23.96 0.26
CA THR A 20 -0.33 25.08 0.58
C THR A 20 -1.58 24.54 1.26
N VAL A 21 -1.99 25.15 2.37
CA VAL A 21 -3.25 24.81 3.04
C VAL A 21 -4.40 25.14 2.09
N ALA A 22 -5.11 24.12 1.63
CA ALA A 22 -6.24 24.25 0.72
C ALA A 22 -7.57 24.43 1.47
N LYS A 23 -7.69 23.77 2.63
CA LYS A 23 -8.91 23.82 3.48
C LYS A 23 -8.51 23.67 4.94
N VAL A 24 -9.19 24.45 5.79
CA VAL A 24 -9.19 24.27 7.25
C VAL A 24 -10.63 24.12 7.69
N GLY A 25 -10.96 23.03 8.35
CA GLY A 25 -12.29 22.77 8.91
C GLY A 25 -12.42 23.31 10.34
N ASP A 26 -13.65 23.31 10.84
CA ASP A 26 -13.94 23.61 12.24
C ASP A 26 -13.65 22.35 13.07
N PRO A 27 -12.80 22.44 14.12
CA PRO A 27 -12.50 21.30 14.98
C PRO A 27 -13.73 20.64 15.60
N ALA A 28 -14.77 21.42 15.92
CA ALA A 28 -15.98 20.89 16.51
C ALA A 28 -16.81 20.04 15.53
N THR A 29 -16.87 20.47 14.27
CA THR A 29 -17.60 19.75 13.20
C THR A 29 -16.83 18.51 12.77
N THR A 30 -15.54 18.65 12.51
CA THR A 30 -14.69 17.52 12.04
C THR A 30 -14.56 16.41 13.07
N ALA A 31 -14.59 16.75 14.37
CA ALA A 31 -14.59 15.75 15.43
C ALA A 31 -15.89 14.92 15.50
N SER A 32 -17.00 15.44 14.96
CA SER A 32 -18.31 14.79 15.01
C SER A 32 -18.67 14.01 13.75
N ASP A 33 -18.23 14.47 12.59
CA ASP A 33 -18.57 13.89 11.28
C ASP A 33 -17.44 13.09 10.62
N GLY A 34 -16.23 13.09 11.24
CA GLY A 34 -15.06 12.39 10.72
C GLY A 34 -14.47 13.01 9.44
N SER A 35 -14.87 14.25 9.10
CA SER A 35 -14.30 14.95 7.94
C SER A 35 -12.87 15.43 8.22
N ASP A 36 -12.12 15.69 7.15
CA ASP A 36 -10.73 16.17 7.27
C ASP A 36 -10.68 17.57 7.90
N PHE A 37 -9.97 17.70 9.03
CA PHE A 37 -9.75 18.99 9.70
C PHE A 37 -8.92 19.94 8.83
N MET A 38 -7.91 19.44 8.13
CA MET A 38 -7.04 20.24 7.28
C MET A 38 -6.68 19.48 6.02
N THR A 39 -6.76 20.15 4.88
CA THR A 39 -6.28 19.64 3.60
C THR A 39 -5.10 20.46 3.13
N ILE A 40 -3.97 19.81 2.89
CA ILE A 40 -2.76 20.43 2.35
C ILE A 40 -2.60 19.98 0.91
N LYS A 41 -2.55 20.94 -0.02
CA LYS A 41 -2.25 20.70 -1.43
C LYS A 41 -0.74 20.79 -1.62
N SER A 42 -0.13 19.70 -2.12
CA SER A 42 1.29 19.66 -2.38
C SER A 42 1.71 20.72 -3.42
N LYS A 43 2.91 21.27 -3.25
CA LYS A 43 3.57 22.08 -4.28
C LYS A 43 4.39 21.22 -5.24
N GLU A 44 4.67 19.99 -4.88
CA GLU A 44 5.61 19.12 -5.58
C GLU A 44 4.97 18.10 -6.51
N GLY A 45 3.65 18.15 -6.70
CA GLY A 45 2.96 17.27 -7.63
C GLY A 45 1.92 16.36 -6.99
N PHE A 46 1.70 15.20 -7.58
CA PHE A 46 0.68 14.24 -7.16
C PHE A 46 1.23 13.27 -6.11
N TYR A 47 0.32 12.78 -5.28
CA TYR A 47 0.59 11.73 -4.30
C TYR A 47 -0.28 10.53 -4.60
N VAL A 48 0.29 9.35 -4.42
CA VAL A 48 -0.42 8.09 -4.43
C VAL A 48 -0.84 7.75 -2.99
N LYS A 49 -2.12 7.48 -2.79
CA LYS A 49 -2.65 7.01 -1.51
C LYS A 49 -3.23 5.62 -1.66
N GLY A 50 -2.99 4.78 -0.70
CA GLY A 50 -3.52 3.43 -0.68
C GLY A 50 -3.67 2.88 0.72
N THR A 51 -4.13 1.65 0.79
CA THR A 51 -4.19 0.90 2.04
C THR A 51 -3.45 -0.42 1.88
N VAL A 52 -2.83 -0.88 2.95
CA VAL A 52 -2.13 -2.15 3.04
C VAL A 52 -2.68 -2.95 4.21
N SER A 53 -2.83 -4.26 4.06
CA SER A 53 -3.23 -5.12 5.17
C SER A 53 -2.11 -5.24 6.22
N GLU A 54 -2.48 -5.47 7.48
CA GLU A 54 -1.51 -5.71 8.55
C GLU A 54 -0.53 -6.84 8.24
N LEU A 55 -0.94 -7.82 7.43
CA LEU A 55 -0.10 -8.96 7.03
C LEU A 55 1.05 -8.56 6.09
N MET A 56 0.96 -7.38 5.47
CA MET A 56 1.94 -6.88 4.51
C MET A 56 2.65 -5.60 4.99
N LEU A 57 2.38 -5.12 6.21
CA LEU A 57 2.99 -3.91 6.76
C LEU A 57 4.53 -3.97 6.77
N ASP A 58 5.10 -5.15 6.97
CA ASP A 58 6.56 -5.32 6.94
C ASP A 58 7.18 -5.05 5.56
N GLN A 59 6.38 -5.13 4.50
CA GLN A 59 6.81 -4.92 3.12
C GLN A 59 6.62 -3.46 2.66
N ILE A 60 5.80 -2.67 3.35
CA ILE A 60 5.55 -1.26 3.03
C ILE A 60 6.03 -0.40 4.18
N LYS A 61 7.15 0.28 3.95
CA LYS A 61 7.79 1.22 4.90
C LYS A 61 8.14 2.50 4.17
N GLU A 62 8.44 3.55 4.92
CA GLU A 62 9.02 4.78 4.34
C GLU A 62 10.24 4.42 3.50
N GLY A 63 10.32 4.96 2.27
CA GLY A 63 11.35 4.64 1.28
C GLY A 63 11.07 3.43 0.39
N THR A 64 9.97 2.68 0.62
CA THR A 64 9.60 1.56 -0.27
C THR A 64 9.17 2.09 -1.64
N ILE A 65 9.71 1.50 -2.71
CA ILE A 65 9.34 1.84 -4.09
C ILE A 65 8.15 0.99 -4.52
N LEU A 66 7.13 1.66 -5.02
CA LEU A 66 5.90 1.07 -5.56
C LEU A 66 5.91 1.22 -7.08
N ASN A 67 5.65 0.14 -7.81
CA ASN A 67 5.38 0.23 -9.24
C ASN A 67 3.88 0.50 -9.44
N CYS A 68 3.57 1.64 -10.00
CA CYS A 68 2.21 2.11 -10.25
C CYS A 68 1.91 2.01 -11.74
N SER A 69 0.74 1.48 -12.08
CA SER A 69 0.22 1.42 -13.45
C SER A 69 -1.16 2.07 -13.50
N GLY A 70 -1.32 3.07 -14.33
CA GLY A 70 -2.54 3.84 -14.53
C GLY A 70 -2.84 4.13 -15.98
N GLN A 71 -3.83 4.97 -16.25
CA GLN A 71 -4.17 5.36 -17.63
C GLN A 71 -3.06 6.18 -18.29
N SER A 72 -2.33 6.95 -17.50
CA SER A 72 -1.18 7.76 -17.97
C SER A 72 0.10 6.94 -18.17
N GLY A 73 0.08 5.63 -17.91
CA GLY A 73 1.21 4.72 -18.06
C GLY A 73 1.76 4.21 -16.72
N ASP A 74 2.95 3.65 -16.79
CA ASP A 74 3.65 3.08 -15.64
C ASP A 74 4.63 4.09 -15.07
N PHE A 75 4.69 4.17 -13.74
CA PHE A 75 5.63 5.03 -13.03
C PHE A 75 5.94 4.46 -11.63
N GLU A 76 6.99 4.97 -11.02
CA GLU A 76 7.39 4.61 -9.67
C GLU A 76 6.93 5.68 -8.67
N ALA A 77 6.52 5.24 -7.48
CA ALA A 77 6.22 6.10 -6.36
C ALA A 77 6.98 5.62 -5.11
N GLU A 78 7.47 6.55 -4.32
CA GLU A 78 8.19 6.26 -3.07
C GLU A 78 7.31 6.53 -1.87
N VAL A 79 7.16 5.54 -1.00
CA VAL A 79 6.37 5.66 0.24
C VAL A 79 7.03 6.67 1.17
N VAL A 80 6.29 7.69 1.57
CA VAL A 80 6.75 8.75 2.49
C VAL A 80 6.08 8.71 3.85
N ASP A 81 4.95 8.03 3.96
CA ASP A 81 4.22 7.90 5.21
C ASP A 81 3.38 6.62 5.23
N VAL A 82 3.39 5.94 6.38
CA VAL A 82 2.51 4.80 6.68
C VAL A 82 1.85 5.07 8.02
N SER A 83 0.53 4.99 8.07
CA SER A 83 -0.23 5.25 9.30
C SER A 83 0.11 4.23 10.37
N GLU A 84 0.29 4.69 11.60
CA GLU A 84 0.44 3.82 12.78
C GLU A 84 -0.91 3.23 13.25
N TYR A 85 -2.03 3.78 12.76
CA TYR A 85 -3.37 3.37 13.17
C TYR A 85 -4.15 2.80 11.98
N PRO A 86 -4.92 1.74 12.21
CA PRO A 86 -5.76 1.19 11.16
C PRO A 86 -6.84 2.17 10.72
N VAL A 87 -7.20 2.13 9.45
CA VAL A 87 -8.35 2.88 8.94
C VAL A 87 -9.65 2.31 9.51
N SER A 88 -10.57 3.19 9.89
CA SER A 88 -11.88 2.78 10.36
C SER A 88 -12.68 2.10 9.24
N GLY A 89 -13.46 1.07 9.59
CA GLY A 89 -14.12 0.18 8.61
C GLY A 89 -15.00 0.84 7.56
N ASP A 90 -15.54 2.05 7.83
CA ASP A 90 -16.38 2.78 6.87
C ASP A 90 -15.59 3.44 5.73
N ASN A 91 -14.28 3.57 5.85
CA ASN A 91 -13.40 4.16 4.83
C ASN A 91 -12.72 3.12 3.93
N TYR A 92 -12.97 1.83 4.16
CA TYR A 92 -12.44 0.76 3.34
C TYR A 92 -13.45 0.39 2.24
N SER A 93 -13.26 0.93 1.04
CA SER A 93 -14.10 0.68 -0.14
C SER A 93 -13.60 -0.48 -1.01
N GLY A 94 -13.03 -1.53 -0.43
CA GLY A 94 -12.42 -2.60 -1.20
C GLY A 94 -12.92 -4.01 -0.83
N ASN A 95 -12.73 -4.97 -1.75
CA ASN A 95 -12.95 -6.40 -1.54
C ASN A 95 -11.89 -7.03 -0.62
N GLY A 96 -11.54 -6.36 0.47
CA GLY A 96 -10.53 -6.83 1.41
C GLY A 96 -11.03 -7.96 2.31
N ASN A 97 -10.08 -8.56 3.01
CA ASN A 97 -10.38 -9.56 4.02
C ASN A 97 -10.95 -8.86 5.27
N PRO A 98 -12.19 -9.12 5.69
CA PRO A 98 -12.81 -8.47 6.86
C PRO A 98 -12.17 -8.86 8.20
N ASN A 99 -11.29 -9.86 8.21
CA ASN A 99 -10.64 -10.38 9.42
C ASN A 99 -9.25 -9.79 9.65
N VAL A 100 -8.84 -8.79 8.87
CA VAL A 100 -7.54 -8.11 9.00
C VAL A 100 -7.72 -6.61 9.04
N SER A 101 -6.84 -5.92 9.74
CA SER A 101 -6.79 -4.46 9.76
C SER A 101 -6.05 -3.93 8.53
N TYR A 102 -6.45 -2.73 8.09
CA TYR A 102 -5.81 -2.03 6.98
C TYR A 102 -5.24 -0.70 7.43
N TYR A 103 -4.08 -0.34 6.90
CA TYR A 103 -3.35 0.87 7.25
C TYR A 103 -3.17 1.73 6.01
N SER A 104 -3.42 3.01 6.13
CA SER A 104 -3.21 3.93 5.02
C SER A 104 -1.74 4.24 4.83
N TYR A 105 -1.32 4.42 3.58
CA TYR A 105 -0.01 4.95 3.25
C TYR A 105 -0.12 6.06 2.20
N THR A 106 0.90 6.89 2.15
CA THR A 106 1.08 7.93 1.15
C THR A 106 2.43 7.77 0.49
N ALA A 107 2.48 7.86 -0.84
CA ALA A 107 3.70 7.81 -1.61
C ALA A 107 3.80 9.02 -2.54
N THR A 108 5.01 9.52 -2.77
CA THR A 108 5.32 10.60 -3.70
C THR A 108 5.79 10.04 -5.02
N ILE A 109 5.61 10.79 -6.10
CA ILE A 109 6.14 10.48 -7.42
C ILE A 109 7.43 11.28 -7.59
N PRO A 110 8.62 10.66 -7.45
CA PRO A 110 9.89 11.39 -7.46
C PRO A 110 10.25 11.91 -8.86
N ASP A 111 9.82 11.21 -9.90
CA ASP A 111 10.07 11.61 -11.28
C ASP A 111 9.09 12.70 -11.72
N LYS A 112 9.58 13.94 -11.80
CA LYS A 112 8.81 15.12 -12.24
C LYS A 112 8.41 15.09 -13.71
N SER A 113 8.94 14.17 -14.52
CA SER A 113 8.56 14.00 -15.91
C SER A 113 7.25 13.21 -16.07
N VAL A 114 6.84 12.49 -15.05
CA VAL A 114 5.59 11.73 -15.01
C VAL A 114 4.41 12.70 -15.05
N LYS A 115 3.61 12.59 -16.10
CA LYS A 115 2.37 13.35 -16.26
C LYS A 115 1.22 12.48 -15.78
N VAL A 116 0.76 12.73 -14.56
CA VAL A 116 -0.45 12.12 -14.03
C VAL A 116 -1.65 12.93 -14.54
N SER A 117 -2.64 12.26 -15.10
CA SER A 117 -3.90 12.87 -15.52
C SER A 117 -4.87 12.97 -14.34
N ASP A 118 -5.74 13.96 -14.38
CA ASP A 118 -6.85 14.05 -13.42
C ASP A 118 -7.83 12.86 -13.52
N ASP A 119 -7.70 12.05 -14.59
CA ASP A 119 -8.48 10.83 -14.81
C ASP A 119 -7.85 9.57 -14.18
N ASP A 120 -6.62 9.69 -13.64
CA ASP A 120 -5.94 8.58 -12.92
C ASP A 120 -6.45 8.43 -11.48
N TYR A 121 -7.76 8.20 -11.33
CA TYR A 121 -8.35 7.96 -10.00
C TYR A 121 -8.00 6.61 -9.39
N TRP A 122 -7.65 5.63 -10.23
CA TRP A 122 -7.36 4.26 -9.82
C TRP A 122 -6.04 3.80 -10.40
N LEU A 123 -5.15 3.33 -9.52
CA LEU A 123 -3.86 2.79 -9.90
C LEU A 123 -3.77 1.33 -9.48
N THR A 124 -3.19 0.51 -10.33
CA THR A 124 -2.71 -0.81 -9.94
C THR A 124 -1.32 -0.66 -9.37
N ILE A 125 -1.13 -1.10 -8.13
CA ILE A 125 0.14 -1.00 -7.44
C ILE A 125 0.73 -2.39 -7.27
N THR A 126 1.96 -2.57 -7.72
CA THR A 126 2.73 -3.80 -7.58
C THR A 126 3.95 -3.54 -6.72
N LEU A 127 4.10 -4.31 -5.65
CA LEU A 127 5.31 -4.33 -4.85
C LEU A 127 6.35 -5.22 -5.53
N GLN A 128 7.54 -4.68 -5.77
CA GLN A 128 8.68 -5.54 -6.03
C GLN A 128 9.10 -6.16 -4.70
N SER A 129 8.84 -7.43 -4.54
CA SER A 129 9.44 -8.18 -3.45
C SER A 129 10.91 -8.41 -3.78
N ASP A 130 11.82 -7.80 -3.03
CA ASP A 130 13.25 -8.10 -3.09
C ASP A 130 13.60 -9.52 -2.59
N THR A 131 12.62 -10.23 -2.08
CA THR A 131 12.70 -11.67 -1.91
C THR A 131 12.71 -12.32 -3.30
N GLN A 132 13.86 -12.27 -3.98
CA GLN A 132 14.17 -13.31 -4.94
C GLN A 132 14.01 -14.62 -4.20
N SER A 133 12.82 -15.22 -4.35
CA SER A 133 12.64 -16.60 -3.92
C SER A 133 13.74 -17.38 -4.65
N LYS A 134 14.73 -17.90 -3.92
CA LYS A 134 15.79 -18.74 -4.51
C LYS A 134 15.21 -20.03 -5.09
N GLY A 135 13.92 -20.11 -5.24
CA GLY A 135 13.13 -21.22 -5.75
C GLY A 135 12.41 -20.91 -7.05
N ILE A 136 12.05 -21.94 -7.77
CA ILE A 136 11.19 -21.86 -8.94
C ILE A 136 9.77 -21.65 -8.47
N VAL A 137 9.14 -20.54 -8.86
CA VAL A 137 7.72 -20.30 -8.62
C VAL A 137 6.91 -20.97 -9.72
N LEU A 138 6.01 -21.85 -9.32
CA LEU A 138 5.11 -22.55 -10.23
C LEU A 138 3.65 -22.20 -9.90
N ASP A 139 2.84 -22.04 -10.95
CA ASP A 139 1.41 -21.93 -10.76
C ASP A 139 0.87 -23.23 -10.12
N ARG A 140 -0.01 -23.05 -9.13
CA ARG A 140 -0.62 -24.15 -8.38
C ARG A 140 -1.34 -25.15 -9.30
N ALA A 141 -1.83 -24.72 -10.45
CA ALA A 141 -2.47 -25.57 -11.43
C ALA A 141 -1.56 -26.69 -11.97
N PHE A 142 -0.25 -26.49 -11.97
CA PHE A 142 0.74 -27.48 -12.41
C PHE A 142 1.20 -28.43 -11.30
N VAL A 143 0.91 -28.07 -10.04
CA VAL A 143 1.34 -28.88 -8.88
C VAL A 143 0.29 -29.95 -8.60
N ARG A 144 0.72 -31.20 -8.54
CA ARG A 144 -0.08 -32.35 -8.15
C ARG A 144 0.32 -32.82 -6.76
N SER A 145 -0.64 -33.44 -6.05
CA SER A 145 -0.38 -34.01 -4.74
C SER A 145 -0.80 -35.49 -4.72
N GLU A 146 0.04 -36.34 -4.16
CA GLU A 146 -0.24 -37.75 -3.96
C GLU A 146 0.40 -38.21 -2.64
N ASN A 147 -0.40 -38.81 -1.76
CA ASN A 147 0.04 -39.28 -0.43
C ASN A 147 0.81 -38.20 0.37
N GLY A 148 0.34 -36.94 0.32
CA GLY A 148 0.96 -35.82 1.03
C GLY A 148 2.27 -35.29 0.40
N ASN A 149 2.71 -35.82 -0.73
CA ASN A 149 3.88 -35.34 -1.47
C ASN A 149 3.45 -34.54 -2.68
N SER A 150 4.01 -33.33 -2.83
CA SER A 150 3.83 -32.48 -4.01
C SER A 150 4.79 -32.89 -5.12
N TYR A 151 4.30 -32.86 -6.38
CA TYR A 151 5.10 -33.18 -7.56
C TYR A 151 4.57 -32.45 -8.78
N VAL A 152 5.42 -32.37 -9.81
CA VAL A 152 5.07 -31.91 -11.17
C VAL A 152 5.52 -32.94 -12.19
N TYR A 153 4.95 -32.86 -13.39
CA TYR A 153 5.51 -33.55 -14.55
C TYR A 153 6.45 -32.60 -15.30
N LYS A 154 7.68 -33.02 -15.47
CA LYS A 154 8.71 -32.31 -16.23
C LYS A 154 8.89 -33.02 -17.56
N ASP A 155 8.99 -32.24 -18.62
CA ASP A 155 9.46 -32.75 -19.93
C ASP A 155 10.97 -32.96 -19.87
N ASP A 156 11.39 -34.19 -20.16
CA ASP A 156 12.78 -34.57 -20.26
C ASP A 156 12.99 -35.24 -21.62
N ASN A 157 13.34 -34.42 -22.64
CA ASN A 157 13.52 -34.84 -24.05
C ASN A 157 12.30 -35.55 -24.65
N GLY A 158 11.11 -34.99 -24.47
CA GLY A 158 9.84 -35.54 -24.98
C GLY A 158 9.21 -36.63 -24.14
N VAL A 159 9.82 -36.96 -22.99
CA VAL A 159 9.28 -37.94 -22.04
C VAL A 159 8.88 -37.24 -20.74
N LEU A 160 7.61 -37.37 -20.34
CA LEU A 160 7.13 -36.84 -19.08
C LEU A 160 7.68 -37.63 -17.89
N LYS A 161 8.44 -36.94 -17.04
CA LYS A 161 8.95 -37.51 -15.79
C LYS A 161 8.31 -36.84 -14.58
N LYS A 162 7.93 -37.66 -13.61
CA LYS A 162 7.42 -37.18 -12.30
C LYS A 162 8.58 -36.64 -11.47
N GLN A 163 8.53 -35.35 -11.14
CA GLN A 163 9.52 -34.65 -10.31
C GLN A 163 8.90 -34.30 -8.96
N LYS A 164 9.45 -34.83 -7.88
CA LYS A 164 9.04 -34.46 -6.52
C LYS A 164 9.44 -33.00 -6.23
N LEU A 165 8.55 -32.26 -5.57
CA LEU A 165 8.77 -30.88 -5.12
C LEU A 165 8.99 -30.85 -3.60
N ILE A 166 9.88 -29.98 -3.16
CA ILE A 166 9.95 -29.49 -1.80
C ILE A 166 9.29 -28.12 -1.86
N VAL A 167 8.13 -27.99 -1.23
CA VAL A 167 7.37 -26.74 -1.16
C VAL A 167 7.63 -26.09 0.18
N GLY A 168 7.83 -24.76 0.17
CA GLY A 168 7.98 -23.93 1.35
C GLY A 168 6.65 -23.40 1.86
#